data_f0c502d0262a70c161911a754420dd9a
#
_entry.id   f0c502d0262a70c161911a754420dd9a
#
_cell.length_a   1.000
_cell.length_b   1.000
_cell.length_c   1.000
_cell.angle_alpha   90.00
_cell.angle_beta   90.00
_cell.angle_gamma   90.00
#
_symmetry.space_group_name_H-M   'P 1'
#
loop_
_entity.id
_entity.type
_entity.pdbx_description
1 polymer ?
#
loop_
_entity_poly.entity_id
_entity_poly.type
_entity_poly.pdbx_seq_one_letter_code
_entity_poly.pdbx_strand_id
1 'polypeptide(L)'
;MHKNWNYSNKPLANLESLFKMLETNEERLTYLLKNKKNYFKTVPVIRKGKKRTTYKVVGELLKIHELIKQRIFSKISLPEYITGGRKGVSYIDDCKSHLNKSIIIQEDMKDFFPSIKQDLIAKAFQYYMNFSPEVSSLIANLSTLEGSLVQGTKLSTDIANLIFLEEEALISEEVGKLGGNYTRYVDDITISFESEVNNEDISKIKTMILSMALKSGVRLNRKKSRVLRNGQSKIVHGVKVIKEIRPTQKRKHNIRMCLFNLKKK
;
A
#
# COMPACT_ATOMS: atom_id res chain seq x y z
N MET A 1 -6.02 20.11 12.27
CA MET A 1 -5.24 19.04 11.65
C MET A 1 -4.91 19.41 10.22
N HIS A 2 -3.64 19.56 9.88
CA HIS A 2 -3.25 19.79 8.49
C HIS A 2 -3.40 18.45 7.74
N LYS A 3 -4.32 18.43 6.76
CA LYS A 3 -4.46 17.28 5.87
C LYS A 3 -3.19 17.17 5.02
N ASN A 4 -2.38 16.17 5.23
CA ASN A 4 -1.16 15.90 4.44
C ASN A 4 -1.47 15.22 3.09
N TRP A 5 -2.74 15.20 2.68
CA TRP A 5 -3.23 14.66 1.41
C TRP A 5 -4.28 15.60 0.82
N ASN A 6 -4.44 15.56 -0.51
CA ASN A 6 -5.44 16.37 -1.20
C ASN A 6 -5.94 15.66 -2.45
N TYR A 7 -7.24 15.82 -2.75
CA TYR A 7 -7.84 15.48 -4.03
C TYR A 7 -8.14 16.77 -4.77
N SER A 8 -7.48 17.00 -5.91
CA SER A 8 -7.50 18.30 -6.61
C SER A 8 -8.67 18.49 -7.57
N ASN A 9 -9.48 17.46 -7.83
CA ASN A 9 -10.64 17.55 -8.70
C ASN A 9 -11.94 17.79 -7.92
N LYS A 10 -13.01 18.16 -8.65
CA LYS A 10 -14.36 18.21 -8.10
C LYS A 10 -14.85 16.81 -7.73
N PRO A 11 -15.59 16.66 -6.63
CA PRO A 11 -16.24 15.39 -6.26
C PRO A 11 -17.17 14.89 -7.37
N LEU A 12 -17.25 13.56 -7.51
CA LEU A 12 -18.23 12.92 -8.40
C LEU A 12 -19.55 12.76 -7.62
N ALA A 13 -20.53 13.60 -7.96
CA ALA A 13 -21.78 13.71 -7.23
C ALA A 13 -22.85 12.68 -7.65
N ASN A 14 -22.76 12.13 -8.86
CA ASN A 14 -23.75 11.20 -9.42
C ASN A 14 -23.14 10.22 -10.43
N LEU A 15 -23.90 9.18 -10.77
CA LEU A 15 -23.47 8.14 -11.70
C LEU A 15 -23.25 8.67 -13.13
N GLU A 16 -24.02 9.64 -13.57
CA GLU A 16 -23.87 10.24 -14.90
C GLU A 16 -22.48 10.86 -15.10
N SER A 17 -22.02 11.62 -14.11
CA SER A 17 -20.66 12.18 -14.08
C SER A 17 -19.59 11.10 -14.10
N LEU A 18 -19.84 9.97 -13.39
CA LEU A 18 -18.95 8.82 -13.40
C LEU A 18 -18.92 8.14 -14.78
N PHE A 19 -20.08 7.91 -15.40
CA PHE A 19 -20.18 7.29 -16.73
C PHE A 19 -19.43 8.12 -17.77
N LYS A 20 -19.63 9.45 -17.77
CA LYS A 20 -18.89 10.36 -18.61
C LYS A 20 -17.39 10.30 -18.38
N MET A 21 -16.97 10.25 -17.10
CA MET A 21 -15.56 10.13 -16.71
C MET A 21 -14.95 8.78 -17.14
N LEU A 22 -15.71 7.69 -17.13
CA LEU A 22 -15.28 6.35 -17.55
C LEU A 22 -15.50 6.07 -19.04
N GLU A 23 -16.01 7.03 -19.82
CA GLU A 23 -16.31 6.89 -21.26
C GLU A 23 -17.22 5.66 -21.55
N THR A 24 -18.27 5.50 -20.73
CA THR A 24 -19.15 4.34 -20.76
C THR A 24 -20.59 4.75 -20.44
N ASN A 25 -21.48 3.79 -20.34
CA ASN A 25 -22.88 3.98 -19.93
C ASN A 25 -23.30 2.89 -18.93
N GLU A 26 -24.50 3.03 -18.39
CA GLU A 26 -25.06 2.13 -17.37
C GLU A 26 -25.17 0.68 -17.88
N GLU A 27 -25.66 0.49 -19.08
CA GLU A 27 -25.85 -0.84 -19.69
C GLU A 27 -24.53 -1.62 -19.79
N ARG A 28 -23.50 -0.95 -20.33
CA ARG A 28 -22.15 -1.55 -20.45
C ARG A 28 -21.54 -1.89 -19.11
N LEU A 29 -21.64 -1.00 -18.12
CA LEU A 29 -21.13 -1.27 -16.78
C LEU A 29 -21.90 -2.39 -16.08
N THR A 30 -23.22 -2.43 -16.26
CA THR A 30 -24.07 -3.52 -15.73
C THR A 30 -23.66 -4.87 -16.33
N TYR A 31 -23.45 -4.94 -17.64
CA TYR A 31 -22.94 -6.14 -18.31
C TYR A 31 -21.56 -6.54 -17.79
N LEU A 32 -20.65 -5.56 -17.69
CA LEU A 32 -19.29 -5.78 -17.20
C LEU A 32 -19.30 -6.32 -15.76
N LEU A 33 -20.12 -5.76 -14.87
CA LEU A 33 -20.22 -6.20 -13.48
C LEU A 33 -20.80 -7.61 -13.35
N LYS A 34 -21.82 -7.96 -14.14
CA LYS A 34 -22.37 -9.32 -14.17
C LYS A 34 -21.30 -10.35 -14.59
N ASN A 35 -20.41 -9.96 -15.50
CA ASN A 35 -19.38 -10.83 -16.06
C ASN A 35 -17.98 -10.56 -15.48
N LYS A 36 -17.88 -9.81 -14.37
CA LYS A 36 -16.63 -9.25 -13.83
C LYS A 36 -15.52 -10.28 -13.66
N LYS A 37 -15.82 -11.47 -13.18
CA LYS A 37 -14.84 -12.55 -12.96
C LYS A 37 -14.07 -12.91 -14.23
N ASN A 38 -14.66 -12.79 -15.40
CA ASN A 38 -14.03 -13.12 -16.68
C ASN A 38 -12.88 -12.18 -17.06
N TYR A 39 -12.89 -10.98 -16.50
CA TYR A 39 -11.87 -9.96 -16.72
C TYR A 39 -10.69 -10.05 -15.75
N PHE A 40 -10.76 -10.89 -14.72
CA PHE A 40 -9.65 -11.15 -13.80
C PHE A 40 -8.96 -12.46 -14.19
N LYS A 41 -7.73 -12.38 -14.66
CA LYS A 41 -6.91 -13.55 -15.00
C LYS A 41 -5.93 -13.83 -13.89
N THR A 42 -5.94 -15.05 -13.37
CA THR A 42 -5.03 -15.50 -12.32
C THR A 42 -3.61 -15.62 -12.87
N VAL A 43 -2.65 -15.03 -12.18
CA VAL A 43 -1.22 -15.13 -12.48
C VAL A 43 -0.51 -15.70 -11.24
N PRO A 44 -0.09 -16.97 -11.26
CA PRO A 44 0.65 -17.53 -10.15
C PRO A 44 2.06 -16.94 -10.11
N VAL A 45 2.47 -16.48 -8.93
CA VAL A 45 3.82 -15.96 -8.69
C VAL A 45 4.47 -16.73 -7.56
N ILE A 46 5.69 -17.21 -7.80
CA ILE A 46 6.50 -17.81 -6.76
C ILE A 46 7.43 -16.74 -6.19
N ARG A 47 7.24 -16.39 -4.92
CA ARG A 47 8.08 -15.41 -4.21
C ARG A 47 8.63 -16.01 -2.93
N LYS A 48 9.95 -16.07 -2.82
CA LYS A 48 10.65 -16.69 -1.66
C LYS A 48 10.18 -18.12 -1.37
N GLY A 49 9.96 -18.93 -2.41
CA GLY A 49 9.48 -20.33 -2.30
C GLY A 49 8.00 -20.50 -1.96
N LYS A 50 7.25 -19.41 -1.83
CA LYS A 50 5.79 -19.47 -1.58
C LYS A 50 5.03 -19.13 -2.86
N LYS A 51 4.06 -19.97 -3.22
CA LYS A 51 3.09 -19.66 -4.27
C LYS A 51 2.15 -18.57 -3.76
N ARG A 52 1.97 -17.52 -4.56
CA ARG A 52 0.99 -16.45 -4.34
C ARG A 52 0.14 -16.31 -5.58
N THR A 53 -1.14 -16.10 -5.38
CA THR A 53 -2.06 -15.77 -6.46
C THR A 53 -2.07 -14.26 -6.64
N THR A 54 -1.73 -13.79 -7.83
CA THR A 54 -1.93 -12.40 -8.25
C THR A 54 -2.91 -12.38 -9.42
N TYR A 55 -3.44 -11.21 -9.73
CA TYR A 55 -4.45 -11.06 -10.76
C TYR A 55 -4.03 -9.98 -11.76
N LYS A 56 -4.26 -10.27 -13.03
CA LYS A 56 -4.17 -9.29 -14.11
C LYS A 56 -5.58 -9.00 -14.60
N VAL A 57 -5.95 -7.73 -14.65
CA VAL A 57 -7.20 -7.30 -15.26
C VAL A 57 -6.97 -7.17 -16.77
N VAL A 58 -7.97 -7.59 -17.57
CA VAL A 58 -7.92 -7.60 -19.03
C VAL A 58 -9.17 -6.97 -19.64
N GLY A 59 -9.13 -6.70 -20.96
CA GLY A 59 -10.29 -6.26 -21.74
C GLY A 59 -10.85 -4.92 -21.29
N GLU A 60 -12.18 -4.81 -21.29
CA GLU A 60 -12.88 -3.56 -20.98
C GLU A 60 -12.64 -3.08 -19.53
N LEU A 61 -12.62 -4.00 -18.56
CA LEU A 61 -12.34 -3.65 -17.17
C LEU A 61 -10.93 -3.05 -17.01
N LEU A 62 -9.95 -3.47 -17.82
CA LEU A 62 -8.62 -2.85 -17.80
C LEU A 62 -8.67 -1.39 -18.23
N LYS A 63 -9.44 -1.06 -19.29
CA LYS A 63 -9.63 0.33 -19.73
C LYS A 63 -10.27 1.18 -18.63
N ILE A 64 -11.29 0.64 -17.96
CA ILE A 64 -11.94 1.30 -16.82
C ILE A 64 -10.92 1.56 -15.68
N HIS A 65 -10.08 0.57 -15.34
CA HIS A 65 -9.04 0.75 -14.33
C HIS A 65 -8.01 1.83 -14.74
N GLU A 66 -7.66 1.91 -16.02
CA GLU A 66 -6.75 2.93 -16.54
C GLU A 66 -7.35 4.33 -16.44
N LEU A 67 -8.62 4.49 -16.77
CA LEU A 67 -9.35 5.75 -16.65
C LEU A 67 -9.50 6.19 -15.17
N ILE A 68 -9.85 5.27 -14.28
CA ILE A 68 -9.89 5.54 -12.84
C ILE A 68 -8.52 6.01 -12.35
N LYS A 69 -7.45 5.29 -12.73
CA LYS A 69 -6.08 5.66 -12.33
C LYS A 69 -5.70 7.04 -12.86
N GLN A 70 -5.98 7.31 -14.14
CA GLN A 70 -5.62 8.56 -14.79
C GLN A 70 -6.45 9.76 -14.31
N ARG A 71 -7.75 9.56 -14.08
CA ARG A 71 -8.69 10.67 -13.84
C ARG A 71 -9.00 10.90 -12.37
N ILE A 72 -8.79 9.89 -11.52
CA ILE A 72 -8.99 9.99 -10.07
C ILE A 72 -7.66 9.95 -9.33
N PHE A 73 -6.93 8.84 -9.40
CA PHE A 73 -5.73 8.64 -8.57
C PHE A 73 -4.58 9.57 -8.93
N SER A 74 -4.43 9.98 -10.20
CA SER A 74 -3.43 10.98 -10.59
C SER A 74 -3.69 12.39 -9.99
N LYS A 75 -4.87 12.61 -9.45
CA LYS A 75 -5.31 13.87 -8.83
C LYS A 75 -5.22 13.85 -7.30
N ILE A 76 -4.68 12.76 -6.75
CA ILE A 76 -4.48 12.61 -5.32
C ILE A 76 -3.02 12.88 -4.99
N SER A 77 -2.79 13.84 -4.12
CA SER A 77 -1.50 14.07 -3.49
C SER A 77 -1.44 13.26 -2.20
N LEU A 78 -0.51 12.31 -2.12
CA LEU A 78 -0.29 11.48 -0.95
C LEU A 78 0.84 12.05 -0.08
N PRO A 79 0.81 11.84 1.26
CA PRO A 79 1.89 12.19 2.16
C PRO A 79 3.21 11.53 1.76
N GLU A 80 4.34 12.18 2.07
CA GLU A 80 5.67 11.70 1.70
C GLU A 80 6.04 10.39 2.38
N TYR A 81 5.50 10.13 3.57
CA TYR A 81 5.73 8.89 4.29
C TYR A 81 5.08 7.66 3.63
N ILE A 82 4.12 7.82 2.73
CA ILE A 82 3.62 6.74 1.88
C ILE A 82 4.56 6.60 0.69
N THR A 83 5.47 5.65 0.76
CA THR A 83 6.52 5.42 -0.24
C THR A 83 6.15 4.34 -1.25
N GLY A 84 5.35 3.35 -0.83
CA GLY A 84 4.92 2.24 -1.68
C GLY A 84 3.91 2.66 -2.75
N GLY A 85 4.21 2.34 -4.03
CA GLY A 85 3.31 2.63 -5.16
C GLY A 85 3.38 4.06 -5.70
N ARG A 86 4.22 4.93 -5.17
CA ARG A 86 4.44 6.28 -5.70
C ARG A 86 5.33 6.23 -6.94
N LYS A 87 4.95 7.02 -7.95
CA LYS A 87 5.77 7.18 -9.16
C LYS A 87 7.12 7.81 -8.81
N GLY A 88 8.20 7.19 -9.28
CA GLY A 88 9.57 7.68 -9.05
C GLY A 88 10.17 7.34 -7.68
N VAL A 89 9.41 6.68 -6.79
CA VAL A 89 9.89 6.26 -5.48
C VAL A 89 10.08 4.74 -5.45
N SER A 90 11.28 4.31 -5.10
CA SER A 90 11.65 2.90 -4.99
C SER A 90 11.73 2.46 -3.53
N TYR A 91 11.78 1.13 -3.29
CA TYR A 91 12.06 0.61 -1.95
C TYR A 91 13.44 1.02 -1.40
N ILE A 92 14.36 1.43 -2.29
CA ILE A 92 15.69 1.96 -1.89
C ILE A 92 15.51 3.36 -1.29
N ASP A 93 14.63 4.18 -1.86
CA ASP A 93 14.37 5.53 -1.35
C ASP A 93 13.68 5.46 0.02
N ASP A 94 12.77 4.51 0.20
CA ASP A 94 12.22 4.20 1.52
C ASP A 94 13.33 3.83 2.52
N CYS A 95 14.24 2.94 2.15
CA CYS A 95 15.36 2.54 2.99
C CYS A 95 16.30 3.71 3.36
N LYS A 96 16.48 4.71 2.48
CA LYS A 96 17.32 5.89 2.75
C LYS A 96 16.80 6.69 3.94
N SER A 97 15.49 6.75 4.16
CA SER A 97 14.86 7.44 5.28
C SER A 97 15.23 6.83 6.65
N HIS A 98 15.76 5.62 6.64
CA HIS A 98 16.07 4.85 7.85
C HIS A 98 17.59 4.60 8.05
N LEU A 99 18.45 5.36 7.37
CA LEU A 99 19.90 5.33 7.58
C LEU A 99 20.29 6.01 8.88
N ASN A 100 21.39 5.56 9.50
CA ASN A 100 21.98 6.13 10.72
C ASN A 100 21.02 6.15 11.93
N LYS A 101 20.11 5.19 12.00
CA LYS A 101 19.11 5.14 13.08
C LYS A 101 19.52 4.17 14.19
N SER A 102 19.31 4.56 15.45
CA SER A 102 19.58 3.73 16.63
C SER A 102 18.52 2.63 16.80
N ILE A 103 17.25 2.96 16.53
CA ILE A 103 16.12 2.04 16.65
C ILE A 103 15.40 1.95 15.30
N ILE A 104 14.98 0.74 14.92
CA ILE A 104 14.05 0.51 13.82
C ILE A 104 12.93 -0.40 14.30
N ILE A 105 11.69 0.05 14.17
CA ILE A 105 10.47 -0.72 14.41
C ILE A 105 9.91 -1.13 13.05
N GLN A 106 9.55 -2.40 12.91
CA GLN A 106 8.95 -2.94 11.68
C GLN A 106 7.65 -3.65 12.01
N GLU A 107 6.59 -3.30 11.30
CA GLU A 107 5.31 -3.99 11.33
C GLU A 107 4.92 -4.36 9.88
N ASP A 108 4.26 -5.51 9.72
CA ASP A 108 3.84 -6.06 8.42
C ASP A 108 2.36 -6.42 8.51
N MET A 109 1.60 -6.08 7.49
CA MET A 109 0.18 -6.38 7.42
C MET A 109 -0.03 -7.74 6.75
N LYS A 110 -0.75 -8.62 7.44
CA LYS A 110 -1.03 -9.97 6.95
C LYS A 110 -2.15 -9.93 5.90
N ASP A 111 -1.93 -10.64 4.78
CA ASP A 111 -2.91 -10.78 3.70
C ASP A 111 -3.53 -9.42 3.30
N PHE A 112 -2.68 -8.39 3.17
CA PHE A 112 -3.04 -6.99 3.09
C PHE A 112 -4.15 -6.70 2.08
N PHE A 113 -3.91 -6.94 0.78
CA PHE A 113 -4.92 -6.67 -0.25
C PHE A 113 -6.24 -7.41 -0.03
N PRO A 114 -6.27 -8.73 0.21
CA PRO A 114 -7.53 -9.45 0.46
C PRO A 114 -8.26 -9.00 1.73
N SER A 115 -7.57 -8.39 2.69
CA SER A 115 -8.19 -7.85 3.90
C SER A 115 -8.99 -6.57 3.64
N ILE A 116 -8.65 -5.82 2.59
CA ILE A 116 -9.33 -4.58 2.21
C ILE A 116 -10.63 -4.94 1.49
N LYS A 117 -11.76 -4.70 2.16
CA LYS A 117 -13.10 -5.03 1.66
C LYS A 117 -13.70 -3.88 0.85
N GLN A 118 -14.61 -4.23 -0.04
CA GLN A 118 -15.31 -3.29 -0.93
C GLN A 118 -15.95 -2.13 -0.18
N ASP A 119 -16.62 -2.41 0.96
CA ASP A 119 -17.29 -1.37 1.75
C ASP A 119 -16.31 -0.36 2.34
N LEU A 120 -15.12 -0.83 2.76
CA LEU A 120 -14.07 0.05 3.26
C LEU A 120 -13.55 0.97 2.13
N ILE A 121 -13.41 0.44 0.92
CA ILE A 121 -13.01 1.21 -0.26
C ILE A 121 -14.07 2.28 -0.58
N ALA A 122 -15.35 1.90 -0.58
CA ALA A 122 -16.44 2.85 -0.81
C ALA A 122 -16.45 3.98 0.23
N LYS A 123 -16.29 3.64 1.52
CA LYS A 123 -16.17 4.64 2.60
C LYS A 123 -14.97 5.57 2.39
N ALA A 124 -13.83 5.06 1.95
CA ALA A 124 -12.65 5.88 1.67
C ALA A 124 -12.91 6.89 0.55
N PHE A 125 -13.56 6.52 -0.54
CA PHE A 125 -13.94 7.45 -1.60
C PHE A 125 -14.94 8.51 -1.12
N GLN A 126 -15.94 8.14 -0.32
CA GLN A 126 -16.87 9.09 0.27
C GLN A 126 -16.15 10.09 1.19
N TYR A 127 -15.33 9.57 2.10
CA TYR A 127 -14.69 10.39 3.13
C TYR A 127 -13.58 11.28 2.58
N TYR A 128 -12.68 10.73 1.76
CA TYR A 128 -11.50 11.46 1.30
C TYR A 128 -11.77 12.32 0.06
N MET A 129 -12.69 11.91 -0.82
CA MET A 129 -12.96 12.60 -2.09
C MET A 129 -14.35 13.22 -2.15
N ASN A 130 -15.16 13.04 -1.10
CA ASN A 130 -16.54 13.52 -1.03
C ASN A 130 -17.39 13.06 -2.23
N PHE A 131 -17.16 11.82 -2.71
CA PHE A 131 -17.97 11.21 -3.77
C PHE A 131 -19.31 10.75 -3.21
N SER A 132 -20.36 10.74 -4.07
CA SER A 132 -21.66 10.19 -3.64
C SER A 132 -21.55 8.71 -3.24
N PRO A 133 -22.43 8.20 -2.39
CA PRO A 133 -22.45 6.80 -1.98
C PRO A 133 -22.52 5.83 -3.16
N GLU A 134 -23.35 6.16 -4.17
CA GLU A 134 -23.54 5.35 -5.38
C GLU A 134 -22.27 5.28 -6.23
N VAL A 135 -21.63 6.42 -6.49
CA VAL A 135 -20.35 6.51 -7.22
C VAL A 135 -19.28 5.72 -6.49
N SER A 136 -19.15 5.93 -5.18
CA SER A 136 -18.15 5.25 -4.35
C SER A 136 -18.33 3.75 -4.32
N SER A 137 -19.57 3.28 -4.20
CA SER A 137 -19.91 1.85 -4.24
C SER A 137 -19.60 1.23 -5.60
N LEU A 138 -19.91 1.92 -6.69
CA LEU A 138 -19.65 1.43 -8.05
C LEU A 138 -18.15 1.35 -8.34
N ILE A 139 -17.36 2.38 -7.99
CA ILE A 139 -15.88 2.34 -8.15
C ILE A 139 -15.28 1.23 -7.29
N ALA A 140 -15.73 1.06 -6.05
CA ALA A 140 -15.26 -0.01 -5.18
C ALA A 140 -15.58 -1.40 -5.76
N ASN A 141 -16.79 -1.58 -6.33
CA ASN A 141 -17.16 -2.82 -6.98
C ASN A 141 -16.30 -3.10 -8.22
N LEU A 142 -16.07 -2.11 -9.08
CA LEU A 142 -15.20 -2.25 -10.26
C LEU A 142 -13.74 -2.62 -9.89
N SER A 143 -13.29 -2.21 -8.72
CA SER A 143 -11.90 -2.38 -8.24
C SER A 143 -11.64 -3.68 -7.48
N THR A 144 -12.69 -4.41 -7.11
CA THR A 144 -12.61 -5.62 -6.26
C THR A 144 -13.00 -6.89 -7.02
N LEU A 145 -12.52 -8.02 -6.55
CA LEU A 145 -12.98 -9.35 -6.95
C LEU A 145 -13.57 -10.04 -5.72
N GLU A 146 -14.81 -10.56 -5.84
CA GLU A 146 -15.51 -11.22 -4.72
C GLU A 146 -15.53 -10.39 -3.43
N GLY A 147 -15.77 -9.07 -3.58
CA GLY A 147 -15.89 -8.15 -2.44
C GLY A 147 -14.58 -7.80 -1.75
N SER A 148 -13.43 -8.17 -2.32
CA SER A 148 -12.11 -7.88 -1.74
C SER A 148 -11.15 -7.32 -2.78
N LEU A 149 -10.22 -6.49 -2.33
CA LEU A 149 -9.13 -6.02 -3.17
C LEU A 149 -8.18 -7.20 -3.46
N VAL A 150 -7.66 -7.28 -4.68
CA VAL A 150 -6.75 -8.36 -5.08
C VAL A 150 -5.39 -7.80 -5.48
N GLN A 151 -4.33 -8.56 -5.28
CA GLN A 151 -2.98 -8.15 -5.63
C GLN A 151 -2.75 -8.23 -7.15
N GLY A 152 -2.14 -7.20 -7.73
CA GLY A 152 -1.62 -7.20 -9.11
C GLY A 152 -2.45 -6.40 -10.11
N THR A 153 -3.58 -5.80 -9.70
CA THR A 153 -4.32 -4.87 -10.57
C THR A 153 -3.67 -3.48 -10.58
N LYS A 154 -4.02 -2.66 -11.58
CA LYS A 154 -3.49 -1.29 -11.69
C LYS A 154 -3.93 -0.35 -10.57
N LEU A 155 -5.05 -0.66 -9.88
CA LEU A 155 -5.64 0.20 -8.85
C LEU A 155 -5.29 -0.25 -7.42
N SER A 156 -4.87 -1.51 -7.24
CA SER A 156 -4.80 -2.10 -5.91
C SER A 156 -3.91 -1.34 -4.95
N THR A 157 -2.74 -0.89 -5.39
CA THR A 157 -1.82 -0.14 -4.53
C THR A 157 -2.33 1.28 -4.26
N ASP A 158 -2.89 1.94 -5.28
CA ASP A 158 -3.44 3.29 -5.11
C ASP A 158 -4.60 3.29 -4.11
N ILE A 159 -5.52 2.32 -4.23
CA ILE A 159 -6.64 2.14 -3.29
C ILE A 159 -6.12 1.83 -1.88
N ALA A 160 -5.17 0.88 -1.77
CA ALA A 160 -4.61 0.51 -0.48
C ALA A 160 -3.90 1.68 0.22
N ASN A 161 -3.37 2.65 -0.55
CA ASN A 161 -2.77 3.84 0.01
C ASN A 161 -3.79 4.83 0.61
N LEU A 162 -5.06 4.77 0.22
CA LEU A 162 -6.11 5.64 0.79
C LEU A 162 -6.63 5.18 2.15
N ILE A 163 -6.59 3.87 2.41
CA ILE A 163 -7.35 3.25 3.51
C ILE A 163 -6.96 3.76 4.90
N PHE A 164 -5.72 4.21 5.08
CA PHE A 164 -5.16 4.55 6.40
C PHE A 164 -4.78 6.03 6.55
N LEU A 165 -5.09 6.88 5.58
CA LEU A 165 -4.56 8.26 5.51
C LEU A 165 -4.73 9.06 6.80
N GLU A 166 -5.87 8.94 7.48
CA GLU A 166 -6.14 9.70 8.71
C GLU A 166 -5.35 9.14 9.90
N GLU A 167 -5.44 7.85 10.12
CA GLU A 167 -4.73 7.19 11.23
C GLU A 167 -3.21 7.26 11.04
N GLU A 168 -2.72 7.12 9.82
CA GLU A 168 -1.29 7.24 9.53
C GLU A 168 -0.77 8.66 9.78
N ALA A 169 -1.57 9.68 9.50
CA ALA A 169 -1.20 11.05 9.81
C ALA A 169 -0.95 11.23 11.32
N LEU A 170 -1.82 10.67 12.16
CA LEU A 170 -1.67 10.71 13.62
C LEU A 170 -0.45 9.94 14.10
N ILE A 171 -0.20 8.75 13.51
CA ILE A 171 0.98 7.94 13.85
C ILE A 171 2.26 8.67 13.43
N SER A 172 2.29 9.21 12.21
CA SER A 172 3.44 9.95 11.69
C SER A 172 3.75 11.19 12.53
N GLU A 173 2.72 11.91 12.96
CA GLU A 173 2.86 13.07 13.85
C GLU A 173 3.43 12.65 15.21
N GLU A 174 2.91 11.58 15.83
CA GLU A 174 3.40 11.10 17.12
C GLU A 174 4.86 10.62 17.03
N VAL A 175 5.21 9.89 15.97
CA VAL A 175 6.59 9.48 15.68
C VAL A 175 7.49 10.70 15.49
N GLY A 176 7.01 11.73 14.79
CA GLY A 176 7.74 12.98 14.56
C GLY A 176 8.02 13.76 15.87
N LYS A 177 7.05 13.80 16.82
CA LYS A 177 7.23 14.41 18.16
C LYS A 177 8.38 13.78 18.95
N LEU A 178 8.65 12.50 18.70
CA LEU A 178 9.73 11.74 19.31
C LEU A 178 11.04 11.79 18.48
N GLY A 179 11.13 12.66 17.47
CA GLY A 179 12.30 12.78 16.59
C GLY A 179 12.49 11.58 15.64
N GLY A 180 11.43 10.85 15.37
CA GLY A 180 11.46 9.66 14.49
C GLY A 180 10.97 9.93 13.08
N ASN A 181 11.22 8.94 12.21
CA ASN A 181 10.68 8.86 10.86
C ASN A 181 9.72 7.69 10.74
N TYR A 182 8.55 7.92 10.16
CA TYR A 182 7.56 6.92 9.78
C TYR A 182 7.53 6.76 8.27
N THR A 183 7.53 5.53 7.76
CA THR A 183 7.22 5.26 6.34
C THR A 183 6.35 4.02 6.20
N ARG A 184 5.54 3.97 5.12
CA ARG A 184 4.84 2.77 4.71
C ARG A 184 5.12 2.44 3.24
N TYR A 185 5.68 1.26 3.02
CA TYR A 185 5.87 0.68 1.70
C TYR A 185 4.88 -0.47 1.48
N VAL A 186 3.69 -0.15 0.94
CA VAL A 186 2.55 -1.05 0.73
C VAL A 186 2.04 -1.64 2.05
N ASP A 187 2.44 -2.87 2.38
CA ASP A 187 2.06 -3.62 3.59
C ASP A 187 3.13 -3.57 4.70
N ASP A 188 4.31 -3.05 4.41
CA ASP A 188 5.43 -2.94 5.33
C ASP A 188 5.49 -1.53 5.94
N ILE A 189 5.33 -1.39 7.26
CA ILE A 189 5.54 -0.16 8.03
C ILE A 189 6.93 -0.19 8.64
N THR A 190 7.68 0.90 8.47
CA THR A 190 8.99 1.10 9.09
C THR A 190 9.02 2.41 9.84
N ILE A 191 9.41 2.36 11.12
CA ILE A 191 9.61 3.53 11.96
C ILE A 191 11.03 3.51 12.49
N SER A 192 11.68 4.65 12.56
CA SER A 192 13.07 4.70 13.01
C SER A 192 13.38 5.96 13.80
N PHE A 193 14.32 5.86 14.74
CA PHE A 193 14.77 6.95 15.62
C PHE A 193 16.30 7.03 15.61
N GLU A 194 16.82 8.24 15.66
CA GLU A 194 18.27 8.50 15.78
C GLU A 194 18.79 8.20 17.18
N SER A 195 17.98 8.51 18.18
CA SER A 195 18.28 8.30 19.59
C SER A 195 17.50 7.11 20.17
N GLU A 196 17.86 6.69 21.36
CA GLU A 196 17.07 5.71 22.12
C GLU A 196 15.71 6.29 22.49
N VAL A 197 14.68 5.47 22.38
CA VAL A 197 13.29 5.75 22.75
C VAL A 197 12.89 4.72 23.79
N ASN A 198 12.16 5.14 24.81
CA ASN A 198 11.72 4.28 25.88
C ASN A 198 10.69 3.24 25.42
N ASN A 199 10.50 2.19 26.22
CA ASN A 199 9.59 1.10 25.83
C ASN A 199 8.10 1.52 25.87
N GLU A 200 7.74 2.52 26.64
CA GLU A 200 6.36 3.02 26.74
C GLU A 200 5.95 3.70 25.43
N ASP A 201 6.81 4.58 24.90
CA ASP A 201 6.58 5.25 23.62
C ASP A 201 6.54 4.26 22.45
N ILE A 202 7.45 3.26 22.44
CA ILE A 202 7.41 2.18 21.46
C ILE A 202 6.10 1.41 21.54
N SER A 203 5.64 1.09 22.74
CA SER A 203 4.38 0.36 22.96
C SER A 203 3.17 1.21 22.56
N LYS A 204 3.17 2.50 22.85
CA LYS A 204 2.15 3.46 22.41
C LYS A 204 2.03 3.47 20.88
N ILE A 205 3.15 3.65 20.16
CA ILE A 205 3.19 3.67 18.70
C ILE A 205 2.66 2.35 18.13
N LYS A 206 3.11 1.20 18.66
CA LYS A 206 2.63 -0.11 18.22
C LYS A 206 1.14 -0.31 18.47
N THR A 207 0.61 0.23 19.55
CA THR A 207 -0.83 0.22 19.86
C THR A 207 -1.60 1.07 18.86
N MET A 208 -1.10 2.24 18.47
CA MET A 208 -1.71 3.07 17.43
C MET A 208 -1.75 2.33 16.09
N ILE A 209 -0.65 1.67 15.67
CA ILE A 209 -0.61 0.87 14.44
C ILE A 209 -1.60 -0.30 14.52
N LEU A 210 -1.70 -0.97 15.66
CA LEU A 210 -2.67 -2.06 15.85
C LEU A 210 -4.10 -1.54 15.74
N SER A 211 -4.42 -0.40 16.37
CA SER A 211 -5.73 0.24 16.30
C SER A 211 -6.11 0.59 14.86
N MET A 212 -5.20 1.22 14.10
CA MET A 212 -5.35 1.53 12.69
C MET A 212 -5.68 0.28 11.87
N ALA A 213 -4.91 -0.79 12.05
CA ALA A 213 -5.12 -2.05 11.34
C ALA A 213 -6.49 -2.67 11.68
N LEU A 214 -6.85 -2.72 12.96
CA LEU A 214 -8.13 -3.29 13.42
C LEU A 214 -9.35 -2.51 12.90
N LYS A 215 -9.32 -1.19 12.94
CA LYS A 215 -10.39 -0.32 12.41
C LYS A 215 -10.65 -0.59 10.92
N SER A 216 -9.61 -0.94 10.18
CA SER A 216 -9.67 -1.22 8.74
C SER A 216 -9.88 -2.70 8.43
N GLY A 217 -10.09 -3.56 9.43
CA GLY A 217 -10.24 -5.00 9.24
C GLY A 217 -8.97 -5.73 8.81
N VAL A 218 -7.83 -5.05 8.86
CA VAL A 218 -6.50 -5.60 8.52
C VAL A 218 -5.86 -6.19 9.78
N ARG A 219 -5.09 -7.26 9.62
CA ARG A 219 -4.36 -7.90 10.72
C ARG A 219 -2.87 -7.67 10.60
N LEU A 220 -2.21 -7.40 11.72
CA LEU A 220 -0.75 -7.38 11.76
C LEU A 220 -0.16 -8.79 11.79
N ASN A 221 0.97 -8.96 11.16
CA ASN A 221 1.74 -10.20 11.15
C ASN A 221 2.72 -10.22 12.33
N ARG A 222 2.24 -10.65 13.49
CA ARG A 222 3.05 -10.69 14.74
C ARG A 222 4.40 -11.39 14.60
N LYS A 223 4.52 -12.39 13.70
CA LYS A 223 5.79 -13.11 13.47
C LYS A 223 6.84 -12.25 12.77
N LYS A 224 6.44 -11.18 12.12
CA LYS A 224 7.34 -10.23 11.43
C LYS A 224 7.53 -8.92 12.20
N SER A 225 6.72 -8.67 13.23
CA SER A 225 6.89 -7.50 14.12
C SER A 225 8.26 -7.54 14.78
N ARG A 226 9.02 -6.47 14.68
CA ARG A 226 10.39 -6.37 15.20
C ARG A 226 10.69 -4.99 15.73
N VAL A 227 11.50 -4.96 16.78
CA VAL A 227 12.17 -3.75 17.27
C VAL A 227 13.67 -4.04 17.24
N LEU A 228 14.40 -3.37 16.38
CA LEU A 228 15.83 -3.55 16.17
C LEU A 228 16.57 -2.38 16.81
N ARG A 229 17.48 -2.68 17.73
CA ARG A 229 18.30 -1.70 18.46
C ARG A 229 19.76 -1.72 18.01
N ASN A 230 20.59 -0.89 18.60
CA ASN A 230 22.04 -0.89 18.37
C ASN A 230 22.64 -2.28 18.68
N GLY A 231 23.66 -2.67 17.93
CA GLY A 231 24.24 -4.01 17.99
C GLY A 231 23.52 -5.06 17.12
N GLN A 232 22.29 -4.81 16.68
CA GLN A 232 21.55 -5.71 15.82
C GLN A 232 21.67 -5.33 14.34
N SER A 233 21.55 -6.32 13.45
CA SER A 233 21.52 -6.08 12.01
C SER A 233 20.21 -5.45 11.58
N LYS A 234 20.23 -4.18 11.19
CA LYS A 234 19.07 -3.42 10.72
C LYS A 234 18.85 -3.71 9.24
N ILE A 235 17.75 -4.39 8.93
CA ILE A 235 17.40 -4.80 7.56
C ILE A 235 16.00 -4.30 7.24
N VAL A 236 15.88 -3.43 6.23
CA VAL A 236 14.60 -2.93 5.68
C VAL A 236 14.51 -3.42 4.23
N HIS A 237 13.37 -3.94 3.81
CA HIS A 237 13.12 -4.49 2.45
C HIS A 237 14.21 -5.43 1.93
N GLY A 238 14.89 -6.14 2.84
CA GLY A 238 15.93 -7.13 2.50
C GLY A 238 17.29 -6.52 2.14
N VAL A 239 17.52 -5.26 2.47
CA VAL A 239 18.84 -4.59 2.43
C VAL A 239 19.24 -4.11 3.82
N LYS A 240 20.52 -4.06 4.11
CA LYS A 240 21.03 -3.49 5.36
C LYS A 240 20.98 -1.96 5.28
N VAL A 241 20.43 -1.35 6.33
CA VAL A 241 20.38 0.10 6.52
C VAL A 241 21.23 0.47 7.73
N ILE A 242 22.45 0.93 7.47
CA ILE A 242 23.42 1.33 8.49
C ILE A 242 23.81 2.78 8.21
N LYS A 243 25.06 3.07 7.90
CA LYS A 243 25.54 4.36 7.37
C LYS A 243 25.20 4.52 5.89
N GLU A 244 25.09 3.42 5.18
CA GLU A 244 24.72 3.33 3.78
C GLU A 244 23.89 2.07 3.52
N ILE A 245 23.21 2.02 2.38
CA ILE A 245 22.43 0.85 1.97
C ILE A 245 23.38 -0.19 1.40
N ARG A 246 23.38 -1.38 2.01
CA ARG A 246 24.19 -2.53 1.56
C ARG A 246 23.32 -3.77 1.33
N PRO A 247 23.62 -4.58 0.31
CA PRO A 247 22.95 -5.87 0.14
C PRO A 247 23.28 -6.80 1.31
N THR A 248 22.29 -7.59 1.76
CA THR A 248 22.52 -8.66 2.74
C THR A 248 23.39 -9.76 2.13
N GLN A 249 24.08 -10.56 2.95
CA GLN A 249 24.87 -11.70 2.47
C GLN A 249 24.05 -12.67 1.63
N LYS A 250 22.79 -12.94 2.05
CA LYS A 250 21.86 -13.77 1.27
C LYS A 250 21.60 -13.19 -0.13
N ARG A 251 21.44 -11.85 -0.25
CA ARG A 251 21.24 -11.21 -1.55
C ARG A 251 22.49 -11.25 -2.42
N LYS A 252 23.67 -11.04 -1.83
CA LYS A 252 24.97 -11.20 -2.54
C LYS A 252 25.12 -12.64 -3.05
N HIS A 253 24.83 -13.63 -2.21
CA HIS A 253 24.88 -15.05 -2.61
C HIS A 253 23.95 -15.34 -3.79
N ASN A 254 22.68 -14.91 -3.70
CA ASN A 254 21.71 -15.14 -4.78
C ASN A 254 22.16 -14.50 -6.11
N ILE A 255 22.69 -13.29 -6.07
CA ILE A 255 23.22 -12.61 -7.28
C ILE A 255 24.39 -13.41 -7.87
N ARG A 256 25.35 -13.86 -7.03
CA ARG A 256 26.47 -14.69 -7.49
C ARG A 256 25.99 -15.99 -8.15
N MET A 257 25.00 -16.66 -7.55
CA MET A 257 24.40 -17.88 -8.10
C MET A 257 23.71 -17.63 -9.44
N CYS A 258 22.97 -16.53 -9.58
CA CYS A 258 22.37 -16.14 -10.87
C CYS A 258 23.43 -15.90 -11.94
N LEU A 259 24.51 -15.17 -11.62
CA LEU A 259 25.61 -14.91 -12.56
C LEU A 259 26.33 -16.19 -12.95
N PHE A 260 26.57 -17.09 -12.00
CA PHE A 260 27.19 -18.40 -12.27
C PHE A 260 26.34 -19.25 -13.22
N ASN A 261 25.02 -19.31 -13.00
CA ASN A 261 24.12 -20.08 -13.87
C ASN A 261 23.99 -19.45 -15.29
N LEU A 262 24.09 -18.12 -15.42
CA LEU A 262 24.10 -17.46 -16.74
C LEU A 262 25.37 -17.75 -17.53
N LYS A 263 26.54 -17.90 -16.86
CA LYS A 263 27.81 -18.25 -17.52
C LYS A 263 27.89 -19.70 -17.96
N LYS A 264 27.02 -20.58 -17.46
CA LYS A 264 26.93 -22.01 -17.83
C LYS A 264 25.99 -22.30 -19.00
N LYS A 265 25.23 -21.29 -19.44
CA LYS A 265 24.43 -21.33 -20.68
C LYS A 265 25.18 -20.71 -21.82
#